data_a3cfe6eead36bbc25df974b05d1f48d7
#
_entry.id   a3cfe6eead36bbc25df974b05d1f48d7
#
_cell.length_a   1.000
_cell.length_b   1.000
_cell.length_c   1.000
_cell.angle_alpha   90.00
_cell.angle_beta   90.00
_cell.angle_gamma   90.00
#
_symmetry.space_group_name_H-M   'P 1'
#
loop_
_entity.id
_entity.type
_entity.pdbx_description
1 polymer ?
#
loop_
_entity_poly.entity_id
_entity_poly.type
_entity_poly.pdbx_seq_one_letter_code
_entity_poly.pdbx_strand_id
1 'polypeptide(L)'
;MRLCVDAAVDDFPGEGLEVVAEELDRLTSNPATRLGGRAVLRGLAPLVRATGLDRQVQLNNWLVATNILPPATSDDWITALETAGADHPGFIPVVRSVNRAMHQRLLDDLIGADLTPFPMRKVFIRDYARERRWTTDEQRDARLLARDDLEQRSGTTFSAEEFDRAANLYGQLYLDKYSTLNPQYSGLFLRLAQACLGLT
;
A
#
# COMPACT_ATOMS: atom_id res chain seq x y z
N MET A 1 -10.22 0.56 21.15
CA MET A 1 -9.21 0.15 20.13
C MET A 1 -8.41 1.39 19.79
N ARG A 2 -7.11 1.47 20.10
CA ARG A 2 -6.30 2.63 19.69
C ARG A 2 -5.94 2.42 18.22
N LEU A 3 -6.52 3.22 17.32
CA LEU A 3 -6.01 3.37 15.96
C LEU A 3 -4.59 3.96 16.07
N CYS A 4 -3.59 3.26 15.55
CA CYS A 4 -2.27 3.85 15.38
C CYS A 4 -2.39 4.96 14.33
N VAL A 5 -2.32 6.19 14.78
CA VAL A 5 -2.18 7.34 13.91
C VAL A 5 -0.69 7.56 13.74
N ASP A 6 -0.09 6.96 12.71
CA ASP A 6 1.25 7.35 12.30
C ASP A 6 1.12 8.60 11.43
N ALA A 7 1.60 9.70 11.98
CA ALA A 7 1.84 10.91 11.20
C ALA A 7 3.10 10.68 10.34
N ALA A 8 2.94 9.93 9.27
CA ALA A 8 3.95 9.91 8.23
C ALA A 8 3.82 11.25 7.47
N VAL A 9 4.79 12.12 7.66
CA VAL A 9 5.02 13.26 6.76
C VAL A 9 5.54 12.64 5.46
N ASP A 10 4.65 12.09 4.66
CA ASP A 10 4.99 11.59 3.35
C ASP A 10 5.12 12.79 2.40
N ASP A 11 6.29 12.99 1.82
CA ASP A 11 6.45 13.78 0.61
C ASP A 11 5.81 13.02 -0.58
N PHE A 12 4.50 12.71 -0.42
CA PHE A 12 3.72 11.93 -1.38
C PHE A 12 3.84 12.44 -2.82
N PRO A 13 3.91 13.76 -3.12
CA PRO A 13 4.16 14.22 -4.48
C PRO A 13 5.58 13.94 -4.95
N GLY A 14 6.57 13.98 -4.06
CA GLY A 14 7.95 13.63 -4.37
C GLY A 14 8.05 12.16 -4.75
N GLU A 15 7.65 11.27 -3.86
CA GLU A 15 7.66 9.82 -4.08
C GLU A 15 6.76 9.39 -5.24
N GLY A 16 5.53 9.90 -5.32
CA GLY A 16 4.61 9.59 -6.42
C GLY A 16 5.15 10.01 -7.79
N LEU A 17 5.76 11.17 -7.88
CA LEU A 17 6.38 11.64 -9.13
C LEU A 17 7.68 10.89 -9.45
N GLU A 18 8.42 10.44 -8.44
CA GLU A 18 9.60 9.58 -8.61
C GLU A 18 9.21 8.19 -9.11
N VAL A 19 8.15 7.59 -8.59
CA VAL A 19 7.60 6.32 -9.10
C VAL A 19 7.20 6.46 -10.57
N VAL A 20 6.50 7.53 -10.95
CA VAL A 20 6.13 7.78 -12.34
C VAL A 20 7.37 8.01 -13.22
N ALA A 21 8.39 8.70 -12.71
CA ALA A 21 9.64 8.89 -13.41
C ALA A 21 10.41 7.58 -13.62
N GLU A 22 10.44 6.70 -12.62
CA GLU A 22 11.05 5.37 -12.72
C GLU A 22 10.30 4.48 -13.74
N GLU A 23 8.96 4.49 -13.70
CA GLU A 23 8.15 3.78 -14.70
C GLU A 23 8.38 4.31 -16.12
N LEU A 24 8.49 5.64 -16.28
CA LEU A 24 8.82 6.25 -17.58
C LEU A 24 10.19 5.78 -18.08
N ASP A 25 11.18 5.67 -17.19
CA ASP A 25 12.51 5.20 -17.54
C ASP A 25 12.51 3.72 -17.96
N ARG A 26 11.58 2.91 -17.45
CA ARG A 26 11.38 1.51 -17.89
C ARG A 26 10.64 1.39 -19.20
N LEU A 27 9.65 2.26 -19.44
CA LEU A 27 8.81 2.22 -20.62
C LEU A 27 9.50 2.72 -21.88
N THR A 28 10.54 3.54 -21.75
CA THR A 28 11.26 4.09 -22.93
C THR A 28 12.77 4.04 -22.76
N SER A 29 13.45 3.59 -23.82
CA SER A 29 14.90 3.68 -23.93
C SER A 29 15.38 5.00 -24.53
N ASN A 30 14.47 5.84 -25.05
CA ASN A 30 14.82 7.10 -25.69
C ASN A 30 15.16 8.17 -24.63
N PRO A 31 16.41 8.68 -24.60
CA PRO A 31 16.83 9.66 -23.60
C PRO A 31 16.09 11.01 -23.70
N ALA A 32 15.69 11.41 -24.90
CA ALA A 32 14.93 12.65 -25.09
C ALA A 32 13.52 12.53 -24.47
N THR A 33 12.85 11.39 -24.63
CA THR A 33 11.54 11.12 -24.01
C THR A 33 11.64 11.07 -22.48
N ARG A 34 12.70 10.45 -21.94
CA ARG A 34 12.95 10.44 -20.50
C ARG A 34 13.15 11.85 -19.95
N LEU A 35 14.01 12.64 -20.62
CA LEU A 35 14.30 14.00 -20.17
C LEU A 35 13.05 14.89 -20.23
N GLY A 36 12.29 14.82 -21.34
CA GLY A 36 11.05 15.56 -21.50
C GLY A 36 9.98 15.16 -20.46
N GLY A 37 9.79 13.87 -20.23
CA GLY A 37 8.85 13.36 -19.22
C GLY A 37 9.23 13.81 -17.81
N ARG A 38 10.49 13.70 -17.43
CA ARG A 38 10.98 14.20 -16.13
C ARG A 38 10.82 15.72 -15.97
N ALA A 39 11.00 16.49 -17.04
CA ALA A 39 10.75 17.93 -17.00
C ALA A 39 9.27 18.26 -16.76
N VAL A 40 8.36 17.53 -17.40
CA VAL A 40 6.91 17.65 -17.18
C VAL A 40 6.55 17.30 -15.74
N LEU A 41 7.06 16.19 -15.20
CA LEU A 41 6.81 15.78 -13.81
C LEU A 41 7.31 16.83 -12.82
N ARG A 42 8.50 17.38 -13.01
CA ARG A 42 9.02 18.46 -12.18
C ARG A 42 8.16 19.73 -12.28
N GLY A 43 7.62 20.03 -13.45
CA GLY A 43 6.71 21.16 -13.63
C GLY A 43 5.35 20.96 -12.94
N LEU A 44 4.89 19.70 -12.77
CA LEU A 44 3.66 19.37 -12.06
C LEU A 44 3.83 19.38 -10.53
N ALA A 45 5.02 19.15 -10.00
CA ALA A 45 5.27 19.08 -8.56
C ALA A 45 4.74 20.30 -7.78
N PRO A 46 4.93 21.56 -8.21
CA PRO A 46 4.35 22.71 -7.50
C PRO A 46 2.83 22.71 -7.49
N LEU A 47 2.19 22.24 -8.56
CA LEU A 47 0.72 22.13 -8.62
C LEU A 47 0.20 21.09 -7.64
N VAL A 48 0.84 19.94 -7.55
CA VAL A 48 0.47 18.88 -6.58
C VAL A 48 0.67 19.39 -5.15
N ARG A 49 1.78 20.06 -4.86
CA ARG A 49 2.01 20.69 -3.56
C ARG A 49 0.96 21.76 -3.23
N ALA A 50 0.50 22.53 -4.21
CA ALA A 50 -0.53 23.55 -4.01
C ALA A 50 -1.89 22.94 -3.61
N THR A 51 -2.15 21.66 -3.86
CA THR A 51 -3.35 20.96 -3.40
C THR A 51 -3.27 20.56 -1.91
N GLY A 52 -2.09 20.60 -1.30
CA GLY A 52 -1.83 20.13 0.07
C GLY A 52 -1.82 18.60 0.20
N LEU A 53 -1.91 17.84 -0.89
CA LEU A 53 -1.88 16.37 -0.87
C LEU A 53 -0.54 15.78 -0.41
N ASP A 54 0.49 16.62 -0.32
CA ASP A 54 1.79 16.28 0.26
C ASP A 54 1.78 16.26 1.80
N ARG A 55 0.74 16.79 2.42
CA ARG A 55 0.60 16.82 3.86
C ARG A 55 -0.61 16.00 4.28
N GLN A 56 -0.39 14.72 4.58
CA GLN A 56 -1.44 13.78 4.94
C GLN A 56 -1.19 13.14 6.30
N VAL A 57 -2.26 12.91 7.05
CA VAL A 57 -2.29 11.97 8.17
C VAL A 57 -3.05 10.74 7.71
N GLN A 58 -2.34 9.64 7.52
CA GLN A 58 -2.92 8.42 6.98
C GLN A 58 -3.39 7.51 8.11
N LEU A 59 -4.69 7.31 8.21
CA LEU A 59 -5.28 6.34 9.13
C LEU A 59 -5.16 4.93 8.55
N ASN A 60 -4.87 3.96 9.44
CA ASN A 60 -4.73 2.56 9.06
C ASN A 60 -3.65 2.32 7.98
N ASN A 61 -2.52 3.02 8.10
CA ASN A 61 -1.39 2.81 7.19
C ASN A 61 -0.44 1.75 7.75
N TRP A 62 -0.47 0.55 7.18
CA TRP A 62 0.36 -0.59 7.57
C TRP A 62 1.62 -0.74 6.72
N LEU A 63 1.99 0.28 5.96
CA LEU A 63 3.13 0.26 5.03
C LEU A 63 3.03 -0.86 3.97
N VAL A 64 1.82 -1.33 3.69
CA VAL A 64 1.56 -2.32 2.64
C VAL A 64 0.73 -1.72 1.51
N ALA A 65 0.82 -2.32 0.34
CA ALA A 65 0.17 -1.80 -0.86
C ALA A 65 -1.35 -1.67 -0.71
N THR A 66 -2.00 -2.62 -0.04
CA THR A 66 -3.44 -2.62 0.24
C THR A 66 -3.65 -2.95 1.71
N ASN A 67 -4.19 -1.99 2.46
CA ASN A 67 -4.46 -2.18 3.87
C ASN A 67 -5.80 -2.88 4.07
N ILE A 68 -5.86 -3.76 5.05
CA ILE A 68 -7.10 -4.35 5.52
C ILE A 68 -7.70 -3.38 6.53
N LEU A 69 -8.94 -2.96 6.31
CA LEU A 69 -9.64 -2.11 7.27
C LEU A 69 -10.06 -2.95 8.49
N PRO A 70 -9.78 -2.47 9.71
CA PRO A 70 -10.29 -3.12 10.91
C PRO A 70 -11.82 -3.05 10.98
N PRO A 71 -12.46 -3.99 11.68
CA PRO A 71 -13.89 -3.94 11.91
C PRO A 71 -14.22 -2.73 12.80
N ALA A 72 -14.73 -1.67 12.19
CA ALA A 72 -15.15 -0.44 12.84
C ALA A 72 -16.40 0.10 12.12
N THR A 73 -17.22 0.85 12.80
CA THR A 73 -18.39 1.51 12.21
C THR A 73 -17.96 2.70 11.37
N SER A 74 -18.86 3.20 10.51
CA SER A 74 -18.61 4.44 9.76
C SER A 74 -18.39 5.63 10.69
N ASP A 75 -19.15 5.70 11.80
CA ASP A 75 -19.00 6.76 12.81
C ASP A 75 -17.64 6.73 13.50
N ASP A 76 -17.10 5.54 13.78
CA ASP A 76 -15.74 5.38 14.33
C ASP A 76 -14.70 5.94 13.36
N TRP A 77 -14.85 5.69 12.07
CA TRP A 77 -13.93 6.21 11.04
C TRP A 77 -14.04 7.71 10.89
N ILE A 78 -15.26 8.27 10.88
CA ILE A 78 -15.50 9.72 10.81
C ILE A 78 -14.88 10.40 12.03
N THR A 79 -15.16 9.92 13.22
CA THR A 79 -14.59 10.44 14.47
C THR A 79 -13.06 10.37 14.47
N ALA A 80 -12.47 9.28 13.98
CA ALA A 80 -11.02 9.14 13.89
C ALA A 80 -10.41 10.14 12.90
N LEU A 81 -11.05 10.38 11.75
CA LEU A 81 -10.60 11.37 10.76
C LEU A 81 -10.71 12.81 11.31
N GLU A 82 -11.81 13.16 11.99
CA GLU A 82 -11.98 14.44 12.64
C GLU A 82 -10.93 14.69 13.73
N THR A 83 -10.69 13.67 14.57
CA THR A 83 -9.65 13.74 15.61
C THR A 83 -8.27 13.92 15.00
N ALA A 84 -7.93 13.16 13.97
CA ALA A 84 -6.66 13.29 13.27
C ALA A 84 -6.49 14.69 12.65
N GLY A 85 -7.55 15.24 12.06
CA GLY A 85 -7.54 16.60 11.53
C GLY A 85 -7.36 17.68 12.61
N ALA A 86 -7.95 17.49 13.79
CA ALA A 86 -7.80 18.40 14.92
C ALA A 86 -6.39 18.33 15.54
N ASP A 87 -5.84 17.12 15.67
CA ASP A 87 -4.52 16.89 16.25
C ASP A 87 -3.36 17.31 15.32
N HIS A 88 -3.62 17.34 14.01
CA HIS A 88 -2.62 17.68 12.99
C HIS A 88 -3.09 18.83 12.09
N PRO A 89 -3.17 20.07 12.59
CA PRO A 89 -3.63 21.21 11.80
C PRO A 89 -2.75 21.45 10.58
N GLY A 90 -3.38 21.62 9.43
CA GLY A 90 -2.70 21.79 8.14
C GLY A 90 -2.33 20.49 7.41
N PHE A 91 -2.72 19.34 7.95
CA PHE A 91 -2.64 18.05 7.28
C PHE A 91 -4.04 17.58 6.86
N ILE A 92 -4.10 16.84 5.78
CA ILE A 92 -5.33 16.22 5.28
C ILE A 92 -5.46 14.83 5.89
N PRO A 93 -6.48 14.56 6.73
CA PRO A 93 -6.71 13.21 7.23
C PRO A 93 -7.23 12.31 6.11
N VAL A 94 -6.63 11.13 5.95
CA VAL A 94 -6.93 10.21 4.87
C VAL A 94 -7.10 8.79 5.40
N VAL A 95 -8.14 8.10 4.95
CA VAL A 95 -8.28 6.65 5.13
C VAL A 95 -8.02 5.94 3.81
N ARG A 96 -7.08 4.97 3.82
CA ARG A 96 -6.63 4.26 2.62
C ARG A 96 -7.38 2.95 2.41
N SER A 97 -7.35 2.48 1.17
CA SER A 97 -7.83 1.15 0.76
C SER A 97 -9.34 0.93 0.86
N VAL A 98 -10.13 1.98 1.05
CA VAL A 98 -11.58 1.90 0.93
C VAL A 98 -11.94 1.62 -0.54
N ASN A 99 -12.77 0.62 -0.78
CA ASN A 99 -13.21 0.29 -2.14
C ASN A 99 -14.68 -0.15 -2.16
N ARG A 100 -15.35 0.07 -3.29
CA ARG A 100 -16.79 -0.22 -3.44
C ARG A 100 -17.14 -1.68 -3.25
N ALA A 101 -16.28 -2.58 -3.67
CA ALA A 101 -16.62 -4.01 -3.64
C ALA A 101 -16.67 -4.59 -2.21
N MET A 102 -15.85 -4.06 -1.32
CA MET A 102 -15.73 -4.55 0.07
C MET A 102 -16.39 -3.60 1.08
N HIS A 103 -16.41 -2.29 0.79
CA HIS A 103 -16.71 -1.25 1.77
C HIS A 103 -17.72 -0.23 1.22
N GLN A 104 -18.72 -0.67 0.42
CA GLN A 104 -19.67 0.24 -0.23
C GLN A 104 -20.35 1.16 0.79
N ARG A 105 -20.89 0.59 1.88
CA ARG A 105 -21.58 1.36 2.91
C ARG A 105 -20.66 2.40 3.56
N LEU A 106 -19.46 1.99 3.98
CA LEU A 106 -18.49 2.93 4.56
C LEU A 106 -18.18 4.08 3.60
N LEU A 107 -17.97 3.76 2.31
CA LEU A 107 -17.69 4.78 1.29
C LEU A 107 -18.84 5.77 1.14
N ASP A 108 -20.09 5.28 1.13
CA ASP A 108 -21.28 6.13 1.01
C ASP A 108 -21.46 7.00 2.26
N ASP A 109 -21.22 6.45 3.45
CA ASP A 109 -21.29 7.19 4.72
C ASP A 109 -20.19 8.27 4.80
N LEU A 110 -18.97 7.96 4.38
CA LEU A 110 -17.87 8.94 4.32
C LEU A 110 -18.17 10.08 3.33
N ILE A 111 -18.73 9.76 2.16
CA ILE A 111 -19.17 10.79 1.21
C ILE A 111 -20.30 11.64 1.81
N GLY A 112 -21.24 11.01 2.52
CA GLY A 112 -22.31 11.70 3.25
C GLY A 112 -21.81 12.63 4.36
N ALA A 113 -20.65 12.34 4.93
CA ALA A 113 -19.94 13.18 5.89
C ALA A 113 -18.98 14.21 5.23
N ASP A 114 -19.21 14.54 3.96
CA ASP A 114 -18.48 15.54 3.18
C ASP A 114 -17.00 15.20 2.90
N LEU A 115 -16.63 13.90 2.98
CA LEU A 115 -15.30 13.47 2.58
C LEU A 115 -15.24 13.17 1.07
N THR A 116 -14.14 13.59 0.45
CA THR A 116 -13.97 13.44 -0.99
C THR A 116 -13.23 12.15 -1.33
N PRO A 117 -13.81 11.22 -2.09
CA PRO A 117 -13.13 10.03 -2.55
C PRO A 117 -12.09 10.38 -3.62
N PHE A 118 -10.85 9.92 -3.42
CA PHE A 118 -9.76 10.09 -4.36
C PHE A 118 -9.30 8.74 -4.92
N PRO A 119 -9.36 8.50 -6.25
CA PRO A 119 -8.93 7.24 -6.83
C PRO A 119 -7.40 7.13 -6.83
N MET A 120 -6.87 6.18 -6.06
CA MET A 120 -5.42 5.98 -5.90
C MET A 120 -4.87 4.87 -6.79
N ARG A 121 -5.53 3.72 -6.81
CA ARG A 121 -5.03 2.54 -7.52
C ARG A 121 -6.14 1.59 -7.94
N LYS A 122 -5.84 0.77 -8.92
CA LYS A 122 -6.66 -0.37 -9.28
C LYS A 122 -6.33 -1.55 -8.35
N VAL A 123 -7.36 -2.13 -7.72
CA VAL A 123 -7.22 -3.34 -6.93
C VAL A 123 -7.91 -4.51 -7.63
N PHE A 124 -7.34 -5.70 -7.50
CA PHE A 124 -7.93 -6.93 -8.02
C PHE A 124 -8.55 -7.68 -6.84
N ILE A 125 -9.86 -7.92 -6.93
CA ILE A 125 -10.61 -8.62 -5.89
C ILE A 125 -11.02 -9.96 -6.46
N ARG A 126 -10.71 -11.04 -5.74
CA ARG A 126 -11.14 -12.38 -6.07
C ARG A 126 -12.25 -12.81 -5.12
N ASP A 127 -13.40 -13.12 -5.68
CA ASP A 127 -14.50 -13.74 -4.95
C ASP A 127 -14.37 -15.27 -5.06
N TYR A 128 -13.94 -15.90 -3.98
CA TYR A 128 -13.77 -17.36 -3.92
C TYR A 128 -15.10 -18.13 -3.88
N ALA A 129 -16.22 -17.46 -3.58
CA ALA A 129 -17.55 -18.08 -3.64
C ALA A 129 -18.06 -18.25 -5.08
N ARG A 130 -17.45 -17.58 -6.03
CA ARG A 130 -17.80 -17.69 -7.45
C ARG A 130 -16.88 -18.69 -8.14
N GLU A 131 -17.46 -19.74 -8.69
CA GLU A 131 -16.73 -20.63 -9.59
C GLU A 131 -16.22 -19.86 -10.80
N ARG A 132 -14.92 -19.93 -11.03
CA ARG A 132 -14.32 -19.44 -12.26
C ARG A 132 -13.15 -20.33 -12.70
N ARG A 133 -12.90 -20.34 -13.98
CA ARG A 133 -11.70 -20.99 -14.52
C ARG A 133 -10.45 -20.33 -13.97
N TRP A 134 -9.52 -21.14 -13.50
CA TRP A 134 -8.21 -20.68 -13.09
C TRP A 134 -7.43 -20.15 -14.30
N THR A 135 -6.73 -19.04 -14.13
CA THR A 135 -5.79 -18.55 -15.11
C THR A 135 -4.59 -19.47 -15.21
N THR A 136 -3.80 -19.31 -16.26
CA THR A 136 -2.57 -20.11 -16.45
C THR A 136 -1.58 -19.91 -15.29
N ASP A 137 -1.49 -18.68 -14.77
CA ASP A 137 -0.60 -18.35 -13.64
C ASP A 137 -1.09 -19.01 -12.36
N GLU A 138 -2.40 -18.93 -12.06
CA GLU A 138 -2.99 -19.63 -10.91
C GLU A 138 -2.77 -21.15 -10.97
N GLN A 139 -2.87 -21.74 -12.15
CA GLN A 139 -2.59 -23.16 -12.33
C GLN A 139 -1.10 -23.49 -12.11
N ARG A 140 -0.21 -22.60 -12.55
CA ARG A 140 1.26 -22.73 -12.30
C ARG A 140 1.56 -22.63 -10.82
N ASP A 141 0.99 -21.64 -10.13
CA ASP A 141 1.20 -21.43 -8.71
C ASP A 141 0.67 -22.61 -7.88
N ALA A 142 -0.51 -23.11 -8.23
CA ALA A 142 -1.07 -24.32 -7.58
C ALA A 142 -0.17 -25.55 -7.78
N ARG A 143 0.42 -25.74 -8.98
CA ARG A 143 1.38 -26.83 -9.22
C ARG A 143 2.66 -26.64 -8.42
N LEU A 144 3.13 -25.38 -8.28
CA LEU A 144 4.29 -25.07 -7.46
C LEU A 144 4.03 -25.41 -5.99
N LEU A 145 2.88 -24.99 -5.45
CA LEU A 145 2.50 -25.27 -4.05
C LEU A 145 2.26 -26.77 -3.78
N ALA A 146 1.91 -27.56 -4.80
CA ALA A 146 1.68 -28.98 -4.69
C ALA A 146 2.98 -29.82 -4.84
N ARG A 147 4.16 -29.20 -4.92
CA ARG A 147 5.42 -29.93 -5.01
C ARG A 147 5.83 -30.50 -3.67
N ASP A 148 6.23 -31.76 -3.67
CA ASP A 148 6.67 -32.49 -2.45
C ASP A 148 8.03 -32.01 -1.91
N ASP A 149 8.82 -31.28 -2.73
CA ASP A 149 10.11 -30.71 -2.33
C ASP A 149 10.01 -29.32 -1.71
N LEU A 150 8.78 -28.78 -1.55
CA LEU A 150 8.51 -27.50 -0.88
C LEU A 150 7.85 -27.75 0.47
N GLU A 151 8.45 -27.18 1.51
CA GLU A 151 7.89 -27.16 2.85
C GLU A 151 7.16 -25.84 3.09
N GLN A 152 5.90 -25.92 3.53
CA GLN A 152 5.14 -24.78 4.02
C GLN A 152 5.32 -24.66 5.53
N ARG A 153 5.79 -23.50 5.99
CA ARG A 153 5.98 -23.21 7.41
C ARG A 153 5.31 -21.91 7.79
N SER A 154 4.71 -21.90 8.99
CA SER A 154 4.17 -20.67 9.56
C SER A 154 5.30 -19.75 10.04
N GLY A 155 5.16 -18.44 9.82
CA GLY A 155 6.08 -17.44 10.35
C GLY A 155 6.20 -17.45 11.88
N THR A 156 5.23 -18.05 12.60
CA THR A 156 5.28 -18.22 14.06
C THR A 156 6.42 -19.13 14.52
N THR A 157 6.95 -19.96 13.61
CA THR A 157 8.04 -20.90 13.90
C THR A 157 9.39 -20.42 13.35
N PHE A 158 9.45 -19.23 12.77
CA PHE A 158 10.68 -18.72 12.17
C PHE A 158 11.68 -18.25 13.21
N SER A 159 12.95 -18.59 12.99
CA SER A 159 14.08 -17.99 13.71
C SER A 159 14.35 -16.55 13.23
N ALA A 160 15.20 -15.82 13.95
CA ALA A 160 15.62 -14.48 13.53
C ALA A 160 16.29 -14.49 12.14
N GLU A 161 17.14 -15.49 11.89
CA GLU A 161 17.85 -15.67 10.63
C GLU A 161 16.89 -15.98 9.46
N GLU A 162 15.80 -16.69 9.74
CA GLU A 162 14.77 -16.97 8.73
C GLU A 162 13.97 -15.72 8.39
N PHE A 163 13.69 -14.83 9.35
CA PHE A 163 13.12 -13.52 9.05
C PHE A 163 14.06 -12.64 8.24
N ASP A 164 15.36 -12.64 8.54
CA ASP A 164 16.36 -11.91 7.76
C ASP A 164 16.45 -12.48 6.34
N ARG A 165 16.38 -13.80 6.17
CA ARG A 165 16.32 -14.45 4.87
C ARG A 165 15.05 -14.03 4.09
N ALA A 166 13.88 -14.00 4.74
CA ALA A 166 12.63 -13.57 4.12
C ALA A 166 12.71 -12.10 3.65
N ALA A 167 13.29 -11.21 4.47
CA ALA A 167 13.53 -9.83 4.12
C ALA A 167 14.48 -9.69 2.91
N ASN A 168 15.55 -10.46 2.86
CA ASN A 168 16.49 -10.49 1.73
C ASN A 168 15.81 -10.98 0.44
N LEU A 169 14.99 -12.04 0.51
CA LEU A 169 14.23 -12.54 -0.64
C LEU A 169 13.22 -11.50 -1.14
N TYR A 170 12.55 -10.81 -0.22
CA TYR A 170 11.69 -9.68 -0.57
C TYR A 170 12.48 -8.59 -1.29
N GLY A 171 13.66 -8.23 -0.77
CA GLY A 171 14.54 -7.23 -1.39
C GLY A 171 14.89 -7.59 -2.82
N GLN A 172 15.36 -8.81 -3.06
CA GLN A 172 15.69 -9.30 -4.41
C GLN A 172 14.50 -9.27 -5.36
N LEU A 173 13.31 -9.63 -4.88
CA LEU A 173 12.11 -9.68 -5.71
C LEU A 173 11.51 -8.30 -5.96
N TYR A 174 11.38 -7.47 -4.93
CA TYR A 174 10.61 -6.23 -5.01
C TYR A 174 11.47 -4.98 -5.16
N LEU A 175 12.66 -4.92 -4.56
CA LEU A 175 13.53 -3.76 -4.65
C LEU A 175 14.43 -3.84 -5.88
N ASP A 176 15.15 -4.94 -6.06
CA ASP A 176 16.11 -5.08 -7.15
C ASP A 176 15.43 -5.25 -8.51
N LYS A 177 14.33 -6.03 -8.54
CA LYS A 177 13.63 -6.34 -9.80
C LYS A 177 12.60 -5.29 -10.18
N TYR A 178 11.87 -4.71 -9.22
CA TYR A 178 10.79 -3.78 -9.52
C TYR A 178 11.15 -2.33 -9.22
N SER A 179 11.28 -1.93 -7.96
CA SER A 179 11.59 -0.55 -7.60
C SER A 179 12.19 -0.42 -6.21
N THR A 180 13.25 0.37 -6.09
CA THR A 180 13.84 0.73 -4.81
C THR A 180 12.93 1.63 -3.96
N LEU A 181 11.89 2.20 -4.56
CA LEU A 181 10.83 2.99 -3.89
C LEU A 181 9.76 2.13 -3.22
N ASN A 182 9.78 0.80 -3.43
CA ASN A 182 8.93 -0.10 -2.66
C ASN A 182 9.34 -0.10 -1.18
N PRO A 183 8.39 -0.35 -0.25
CA PRO A 183 8.71 -0.45 1.17
C PRO A 183 9.86 -1.42 1.44
N GLN A 184 10.82 -1.00 2.26
CA GLN A 184 11.99 -1.81 2.61
C GLN A 184 11.75 -2.47 3.96
N TYR A 185 11.49 -3.76 3.96
CA TYR A 185 11.25 -4.53 5.18
C TYR A 185 12.54 -5.16 5.68
N SER A 186 12.88 -4.92 6.96
CA SER A 186 13.94 -5.65 7.64
C SER A 186 13.41 -6.94 8.28
N GLY A 187 14.29 -7.89 8.58
CA GLY A 187 13.91 -9.09 9.33
C GLY A 187 13.30 -8.76 10.69
N LEU A 188 13.83 -7.71 11.37
CA LEU A 188 13.25 -7.20 12.61
C LEU A 188 11.80 -6.74 12.43
N PHE A 189 11.54 -5.95 11.36
CA PHE A 189 10.17 -5.50 11.05
C PHE A 189 9.23 -6.70 10.83
N LEU A 190 9.63 -7.68 10.01
CA LEU A 190 8.80 -8.85 9.73
C LEU A 190 8.52 -9.66 11.00
N ARG A 191 9.51 -9.81 11.88
CA ARG A 191 9.36 -10.48 13.17
C ARG A 191 8.38 -9.74 14.10
N LEU A 192 8.50 -8.42 14.21
CA LEU A 192 7.58 -7.60 15.01
C LEU A 192 6.17 -7.61 14.42
N ALA A 193 6.02 -7.50 13.12
CA ALA A 193 4.73 -7.56 12.44
C ALA A 193 4.05 -8.92 12.69
N GLN A 194 4.79 -10.03 12.61
CA GLN A 194 4.26 -11.35 12.95
C GLN A 194 3.80 -11.42 14.41
N ALA A 195 4.63 -10.96 15.35
CA ALA A 195 4.32 -11.01 16.78
C ALA A 195 3.15 -10.11 17.19
N CYS A 196 3.03 -8.90 16.58
CA CYS A 196 2.03 -7.91 16.96
C CYS A 196 0.72 -8.05 16.19
N LEU A 197 0.77 -8.51 14.94
CA LEU A 197 -0.38 -8.56 14.03
C LEU A 197 -0.93 -9.97 13.84
N GLY A 198 -0.28 -10.99 14.41
CA GLY A 198 -0.67 -12.39 14.23
C GLY A 198 -0.58 -12.84 12.78
N LEU A 199 0.31 -12.24 11.97
CA LEU A 199 0.54 -12.64 10.59
C LEU A 199 1.15 -14.05 10.59
N THR A 200 0.40 -15.03 10.09
CA THR A 200 0.78 -16.44 10.00
C THR A 200 1.16 -16.81 8.57
#